data_58ca1bce4a720125c145f6236bb96659
#
_entry.id   58ca1bce4a720125c145f6236bb96659
#
_cell.length_a   1.000
_cell.length_b   1.000
_cell.length_c   1.000
_cell.angle_alpha   90.00
_cell.angle_beta   90.00
_cell.angle_gamma   90.00
#
_symmetry.space_group_name_H-M   'P 1'
#
loop_
_entity.id
_entity.type
_entity.pdbx_description
1 polymer ?
#
loop_
_entity_poly.entity_id
_entity_poly.type
_entity_poly.pdbx_seq_one_letter_code
_entity_poly.pdbx_strand_id
1 'polypeptide(L)'
;MAPLTGYRRWFDASTQLRSNSWMLMTGSLGMLAATLPVQWLMPIWGWRALFVMLGVMIAIAMLLITLLVPVWQKATPAADSPQTPHDDDGSYREIWRSAYFWRMTPIGFFSYGGMVAIQTLWAGPWMTQVAGWTAAEAASGLFLINLAMLITFWAWGMITPGLARRGIPVERLIAWGLPLSFGVIGALVWMGPSVGAGAAVGMALLCVTSTFVALAQPAVGMAFPSHLAGRALSAYNLVIFAGIFVVQWGIGLLVDAGRGLGLANAQAYQVALACFGLTSVASWAFFMLKKPAQRR
;
A
#
# COMPACT_ATOMS: atom_id res chain seq x y z
N MET A 1 12.47 -0.55 -4.48
CA MET A 1 12.88 -1.49 -5.56
C MET A 1 14.33 -1.94 -5.46
N ALA A 2 15.31 -1.05 -5.17
CA ALA A 2 16.71 -1.41 -5.03
C ALA A 2 16.99 -2.60 -4.08
N PRO A 3 16.41 -2.69 -2.86
CA PRO A 3 16.63 -3.84 -1.99
C PRO A 3 16.19 -5.17 -2.61
N LEU A 4 15.04 -5.19 -3.27
CA LEU A 4 14.51 -6.42 -3.91
C LEU A 4 15.43 -6.92 -5.03
N THR A 5 16.04 -6.02 -5.78
CA THR A 5 17.02 -6.37 -6.80
C THR A 5 18.30 -6.92 -6.16
N GLY A 6 18.73 -6.35 -5.03
CA GLY A 6 19.85 -6.86 -4.24
C GLY A 6 19.59 -8.27 -3.70
N TYR A 7 18.42 -8.50 -3.11
CA TYR A 7 18.07 -9.81 -2.56
C TYR A 7 18.09 -10.92 -3.62
N ARG A 8 17.64 -10.64 -4.84
CA ARG A 8 17.70 -11.62 -5.95
C ARG A 8 19.11 -12.02 -6.37
N ARG A 9 20.10 -11.17 -6.12
CA ARG A 9 21.49 -11.45 -6.50
C ARG A 9 22.29 -12.21 -5.43
N TRP A 10 21.96 -12.00 -4.16
CA TRP A 10 22.76 -12.49 -3.04
C TRP A 10 22.12 -13.62 -2.25
N PHE A 11 20.80 -13.76 -2.36
CA PHE A 11 20.05 -14.71 -1.53
C PHE A 11 19.32 -15.73 -2.39
N ASP A 12 19.23 -16.97 -1.88
CA ASP A 12 18.35 -18.00 -2.40
C ASP A 12 16.86 -17.59 -2.24
N ALA A 13 15.95 -18.27 -2.96
CA ALA A 13 14.55 -17.91 -3.00
C ALA A 13 13.89 -17.89 -1.60
N SER A 14 14.28 -18.78 -0.69
CA SER A 14 13.75 -18.84 0.67
C SER A 14 14.19 -17.65 1.51
N THR A 15 15.44 -17.26 1.42
CA THR A 15 16.02 -16.11 2.10
C THR A 15 15.51 -14.80 1.54
N GLN A 16 15.26 -14.71 0.21
CA GLN A 16 14.64 -13.54 -0.40
C GLN A 16 13.25 -13.24 0.18
N LEU A 17 12.39 -14.27 0.33
CA LEU A 17 11.06 -14.11 0.93
C LEU A 17 11.16 -13.61 2.38
N ARG A 18 12.08 -14.16 3.15
CA ARG A 18 12.33 -13.75 4.53
C ARG A 18 12.81 -12.30 4.62
N SER A 19 13.78 -11.93 3.80
CA SER A 19 14.36 -10.57 3.75
C SER A 19 13.31 -9.54 3.32
N ASN A 20 12.44 -9.87 2.38
CA ASN A 20 11.33 -9.01 1.99
C ASN A 20 10.35 -8.79 3.15
N SER A 21 10.01 -9.84 3.89
CA SER A 21 9.14 -9.73 5.07
C SER A 21 9.76 -8.85 6.16
N TRP A 22 11.07 -8.99 6.42
CA TRP A 22 11.79 -8.13 7.36
C TRP A 22 11.79 -6.67 6.92
N MET A 23 11.96 -6.39 5.63
CA MET A 23 11.89 -5.02 5.08
C MET A 23 10.51 -4.40 5.30
N LEU A 24 9.44 -5.14 5.00
CA LEU A 24 8.07 -4.66 5.22
C LEU A 24 7.77 -4.44 6.70
N MET A 25 8.24 -5.33 7.56
CA MET A 25 8.10 -5.22 9.01
C MET A 25 8.82 -3.98 9.56
N THR A 26 10.05 -3.70 9.08
CA THR A 26 10.79 -2.47 9.45
C THR A 26 10.03 -1.22 9.04
N GLY A 27 9.45 -1.20 7.82
CA GLY A 27 8.60 -0.10 7.36
C GLY A 27 7.36 0.11 8.25
N SER A 28 6.71 -0.98 8.65
CA SER A 28 5.54 -0.93 9.55
C SER A 28 5.90 -0.44 10.95
N LEU A 29 7.08 -0.81 11.48
CA LEU A 29 7.58 -0.25 12.75
C LEU A 29 7.80 1.26 12.65
N GLY A 30 8.29 1.76 11.51
CA GLY A 30 8.40 3.19 11.26
C GLY A 30 7.03 3.91 11.29
N MET A 31 6.01 3.29 10.68
CA MET A 31 4.63 3.83 10.74
C MET A 31 4.09 3.86 12.17
N LEU A 32 4.32 2.81 12.97
CA LEU A 32 3.94 2.81 14.39
C LEU A 32 4.64 3.91 15.19
N ALA A 33 5.96 4.07 14.96
CA ALA A 33 6.76 5.11 15.62
C ALA A 33 6.28 6.53 15.27
N ALA A 34 5.74 6.73 14.08
CA ALA A 34 5.22 8.02 13.62
C ALA A 34 3.84 8.40 14.23
N THR A 35 3.22 7.56 15.04
CA THR A 35 1.91 7.83 15.67
C THR A 35 2.06 8.24 17.13
N LEU A 36 1.71 7.38 18.09
CA LEU A 36 1.77 7.68 19.52
C LEU A 36 3.13 8.18 20.01
N PRO A 37 4.27 7.57 19.63
CA PRO A 37 5.56 8.07 20.10
C PRO A 37 5.83 9.52 19.68
N VAL A 38 5.50 9.88 18.44
CA VAL A 38 5.63 11.28 17.99
C VAL A 38 4.67 12.19 18.75
N GLN A 39 3.44 11.76 19.00
CA GLN A 39 2.46 12.55 19.77
C GLN A 39 2.96 12.85 21.18
N TRP A 40 3.66 11.92 21.84
CA TRP A 40 4.25 12.14 23.18
C TRP A 40 5.50 13.04 23.14
N LEU A 41 6.31 12.92 22.11
CA LEU A 41 7.55 13.69 21.98
C LEU A 41 7.33 15.11 21.46
N MET A 42 6.26 15.34 20.69
CA MET A 42 5.97 16.62 20.07
C MET A 42 5.86 17.80 21.08
N PRO A 43 5.17 17.66 22.24
CA PRO A 43 5.09 18.72 23.25
C PRO A 43 6.42 18.99 23.95
N ILE A 44 7.33 17.98 24.02
CA ILE A 44 8.60 18.06 24.77
C ILE A 44 9.70 18.66 23.88
N TRP A 45 9.85 18.15 22.65
CA TRP A 45 10.96 18.51 21.75
C TRP A 45 10.56 19.44 20.62
N GLY A 46 9.27 19.54 20.33
CA GLY A 46 8.74 20.25 19.19
C GLY A 46 9.03 19.53 17.85
N TRP A 47 8.30 19.91 16.83
CA TRP A 47 8.39 19.27 15.51
C TRP A 47 9.78 19.40 14.85
N ARG A 48 10.50 20.56 15.07
CA ARG A 48 11.82 20.78 14.47
C ARG A 48 12.85 19.77 14.95
N ALA A 49 12.91 19.51 16.27
CA ALA A 49 13.85 18.55 16.84
C ALA A 49 13.55 17.11 16.35
N LEU A 50 12.27 16.74 16.19
CA LEU A 50 11.88 15.45 15.65
C LEU A 50 12.34 15.28 14.20
N PHE A 51 12.22 16.31 13.36
CA PHE A 51 12.73 16.27 11.98
C PHE A 51 14.25 16.22 11.92
N VAL A 52 14.96 16.93 12.79
CA VAL A 52 16.44 16.85 12.89
C VAL A 52 16.85 15.44 13.30
N MET A 53 16.20 14.84 14.30
CA MET A 53 16.46 13.47 14.74
C MET A 53 16.24 12.47 13.58
N LEU A 54 15.15 12.61 12.83
CA LEU A 54 14.89 11.79 11.65
C LEU A 54 15.98 11.97 10.59
N GLY A 55 16.42 13.20 10.33
CA GLY A 55 17.54 13.51 9.42
C GLY A 55 18.85 12.84 9.84
N VAL A 56 19.17 12.85 11.15
CA VAL A 56 20.35 12.18 11.70
C VAL A 56 20.22 10.65 11.51
N MET A 57 19.05 10.06 11.79
CA MET A 57 18.82 8.63 11.58
C MET A 57 18.99 8.23 10.11
N ILE A 58 18.50 9.05 9.18
CA ILE A 58 18.68 8.83 7.74
C ILE A 58 20.17 8.91 7.38
N ALA A 59 20.89 9.90 7.88
CA ALA A 59 22.34 10.04 7.63
C ALA A 59 23.13 8.84 8.15
N ILE A 60 22.80 8.34 9.34
CA ILE A 60 23.39 7.12 9.90
C ILE A 60 23.08 5.90 9.01
N ALA A 61 21.83 5.75 8.58
CA ALA A 61 21.42 4.66 7.69
C ALA A 61 22.18 4.72 6.34
N MET A 62 22.33 5.90 5.76
CA MET A 62 23.15 6.10 4.54
C MET A 62 24.61 5.72 4.76
N LEU A 63 25.19 6.14 5.88
CA LEU A 63 26.58 5.77 6.25
C LEU A 63 26.73 4.25 6.39
N LEU A 64 25.81 3.61 7.09
CA LEU A 64 25.83 2.14 7.26
C LEU A 64 25.70 1.42 5.91
N ILE A 65 24.82 1.88 5.02
CA ILE A 65 24.68 1.31 3.68
C ILE A 65 25.99 1.46 2.90
N THR A 66 26.62 2.63 2.93
CA THR A 66 27.87 2.86 2.19
C THR A 66 29.05 2.04 2.73
N LEU A 67 29.08 1.77 4.03
CA LEU A 67 30.16 1.01 4.67
C LEU A 67 29.95 -0.52 4.60
N LEU A 68 28.70 -0.98 4.71
CA LEU A 68 28.41 -2.41 4.88
C LEU A 68 27.97 -3.10 3.59
N VAL A 69 27.38 -2.35 2.63
CA VAL A 69 26.91 -2.94 1.38
C VAL A 69 28.05 -2.99 0.36
N PRO A 70 28.45 -4.19 -0.11
CA PRO A 70 29.51 -4.32 -1.09
C PRO A 70 29.20 -3.56 -2.38
N VAL A 71 30.20 -2.88 -2.94
CA VAL A 71 30.07 -2.20 -4.24
C VAL A 71 29.80 -3.23 -5.35
N TRP A 72 28.80 -2.96 -6.17
CA TRP A 72 28.43 -3.83 -7.28
C TRP A 72 29.53 -3.82 -8.33
N GLN A 73 30.35 -4.84 -8.37
CA GLN A 73 31.16 -5.09 -9.55
C GLN A 73 30.23 -5.57 -10.65
N LYS A 74 30.13 -4.81 -11.75
CA LYS A 74 29.57 -5.35 -12.99
C LYS A 74 30.35 -6.61 -13.29
N ALA A 75 29.67 -7.77 -13.40
CA ALA A 75 30.32 -8.97 -13.90
C ALA A 75 31.00 -8.58 -15.22
N THR A 76 32.32 -8.67 -15.25
CA THR A 76 33.08 -8.50 -16.50
C THR A 76 32.52 -9.55 -17.45
N PRO A 77 32.03 -9.18 -18.64
CA PRO A 77 31.57 -10.18 -19.59
C PRO A 77 32.76 -11.13 -19.85
N ALA A 78 32.53 -12.43 -19.67
CA ALA A 78 33.52 -13.42 -20.09
C ALA A 78 33.80 -13.17 -21.57
N ALA A 79 35.08 -12.97 -21.93
CA ALA A 79 35.53 -12.48 -23.21
C ALA A 79 35.17 -13.40 -24.42
N ASP A 80 34.59 -14.58 -24.19
CA ASP A 80 34.33 -15.60 -25.18
C ASP A 80 32.85 -16.03 -25.35
N SER A 81 31.91 -15.27 -24.80
CA SER A 81 30.50 -15.50 -25.18
C SER A 81 30.19 -14.61 -26.38
N PRO A 82 29.70 -15.14 -27.54
CA PRO A 82 29.18 -14.32 -28.60
C PRO A 82 28.11 -13.43 -28.00
N GLN A 83 28.38 -12.13 -27.91
CA GLN A 83 27.37 -11.13 -27.56
C GLN A 83 26.38 -11.17 -28.74
N THR A 84 25.37 -12.04 -28.64
CA THR A 84 24.12 -11.71 -29.33
C THR A 84 23.76 -10.32 -28.87
N PRO A 85 23.55 -9.36 -29.79
CA PRO A 85 23.06 -8.04 -29.40
C PRO A 85 21.84 -8.30 -28.53
N HIS A 86 21.94 -7.99 -27.25
CA HIS A 86 20.77 -7.94 -26.41
C HIS A 86 19.98 -6.73 -26.93
N ASP A 87 19.18 -6.98 -27.97
CA ASP A 87 17.97 -6.23 -28.30
C ASP A 87 16.96 -6.34 -27.15
N ASP A 88 17.47 -6.35 -25.94
CA ASP A 88 16.69 -6.57 -24.72
C ASP A 88 16.47 -5.27 -23.98
N ASP A 89 16.13 -4.24 -24.75
CA ASP A 89 15.37 -3.12 -24.23
C ASP A 89 13.90 -3.52 -24.08
N GLY A 90 13.64 -4.51 -23.23
CA GLY A 90 12.29 -4.85 -22.80
C GLY A 90 11.56 -3.57 -22.42
N SER A 91 10.77 -3.05 -23.36
CA SER A 91 10.21 -1.70 -23.30
C SER A 91 9.07 -1.64 -22.30
N TYR A 92 8.96 -0.55 -21.53
CA TYR A 92 7.74 -0.22 -20.78
C TYR A 92 6.48 -0.32 -21.64
N ARG A 93 6.59 -0.18 -22.98
CA ARG A 93 5.49 -0.35 -23.93
C ARG A 93 4.86 -1.75 -23.87
N GLU A 94 5.65 -2.79 -23.62
CA GLU A 94 5.14 -4.16 -23.46
C GLU A 94 4.28 -4.28 -22.19
N ILE A 95 4.73 -3.67 -21.10
CA ILE A 95 3.99 -3.65 -19.83
C ILE A 95 2.65 -2.92 -20.00
N TRP A 96 2.69 -1.73 -20.60
CA TRP A 96 1.49 -0.93 -20.82
C TRP A 96 0.54 -1.52 -21.88
N ARG A 97 0.98 -2.46 -22.71
CA ARG A 97 0.14 -3.22 -23.65
C ARG A 97 -0.47 -4.48 -23.02
N SER A 98 0.01 -4.92 -21.86
CA SER A 98 -0.45 -6.13 -21.22
C SER A 98 -1.90 -5.98 -20.71
N ALA A 99 -2.78 -6.85 -21.18
CA ALA A 99 -4.16 -6.91 -20.70
C ALA A 99 -4.23 -7.24 -19.19
N TYR A 100 -3.28 -8.04 -18.69
CA TYR A 100 -3.19 -8.35 -17.26
C TYR A 100 -2.81 -7.12 -16.44
N PHE A 101 -1.85 -6.33 -16.89
CA PHE A 101 -1.45 -5.10 -16.24
C PHE A 101 -2.63 -4.11 -16.13
N TRP A 102 -3.35 -3.90 -17.23
CA TRP A 102 -4.54 -3.03 -17.23
C TRP A 102 -5.69 -3.56 -16.39
N ARG A 103 -5.82 -4.88 -16.24
CA ARG A 103 -6.78 -5.48 -15.31
C ARG A 103 -6.47 -5.13 -13.85
N MET A 104 -5.17 -5.14 -13.49
CA MET A 104 -4.72 -4.83 -12.13
C MET A 104 -4.64 -3.33 -11.82
N THR A 105 -4.52 -2.48 -12.84
CA THR A 105 -4.33 -1.03 -12.69
C THR A 105 -5.43 -0.35 -11.87
N PRO A 106 -6.75 -0.52 -12.13
CA PRO A 106 -7.78 0.18 -11.35
C PRO A 106 -7.79 -0.22 -9.87
N ILE A 107 -7.61 -1.49 -9.54
CA ILE A 107 -7.56 -1.93 -8.13
C ILE A 107 -6.28 -1.44 -7.44
N GLY A 108 -5.15 -1.33 -8.17
CA GLY A 108 -3.93 -0.71 -7.66
C GLY A 108 -4.11 0.77 -7.40
N PHE A 109 -4.78 1.47 -8.31
CA PHE A 109 -4.99 2.91 -8.24
C PHE A 109 -6.02 3.29 -7.16
N PHE A 110 -7.27 2.80 -7.27
CA PHE A 110 -8.35 3.21 -6.39
C PHE A 110 -8.37 2.43 -5.07
N SER A 111 -8.25 1.11 -5.09
CA SER A 111 -8.38 0.32 -3.88
C SER A 111 -7.08 0.30 -3.05
N TYR A 112 -5.91 0.04 -3.66
CA TYR A 112 -4.65 0.05 -2.92
C TYR A 112 -4.22 1.48 -2.59
N GLY A 113 -4.18 2.37 -3.59
CA GLY A 113 -3.87 3.78 -3.37
C GLY A 113 -4.82 4.40 -2.35
N GLY A 114 -6.13 4.10 -2.45
CA GLY A 114 -7.14 4.57 -1.50
C GLY A 114 -7.00 4.02 -0.08
N MET A 115 -6.67 2.73 0.07
CA MET A 115 -6.37 2.16 1.39
C MET A 115 -5.24 2.93 2.07
N VAL A 116 -4.13 3.16 1.36
CA VAL A 116 -2.99 3.92 1.88
C VAL A 116 -3.37 5.38 2.14
N ALA A 117 -4.16 6.00 1.25
CA ALA A 117 -4.64 7.37 1.42
C ALA A 117 -5.46 7.54 2.71
N ILE A 118 -6.37 6.60 3.00
CA ILE A 118 -7.16 6.61 4.22
C ILE A 118 -6.29 6.36 5.43
N GLN A 119 -5.46 5.32 5.42
CA GLN A 119 -4.59 4.97 6.53
C GLN A 119 -3.66 6.12 6.95
N THR A 120 -3.08 6.82 5.96
CA THR A 120 -2.02 7.81 6.21
C THR A 120 -2.54 9.23 6.44
N LEU A 121 -3.68 9.60 5.85
CA LEU A 121 -4.18 10.97 5.90
C LEU A 121 -5.60 11.09 6.46
N TRP A 122 -6.55 10.23 6.08
CA TRP A 122 -7.97 10.49 6.32
C TRP A 122 -8.54 9.79 7.55
N ALA A 123 -7.90 8.74 8.09
CA ALA A 123 -8.38 8.05 9.28
C ALA A 123 -8.36 8.96 10.53
N GLY A 124 -7.31 9.79 10.70
CA GLY A 124 -7.23 10.77 11.77
C GLY A 124 -8.37 11.81 11.72
N PRO A 125 -8.51 12.57 10.61
CA PRO A 125 -9.62 13.48 10.40
C PRO A 125 -11.01 12.84 10.55
N TRP A 126 -11.22 11.61 10.11
CA TRP A 126 -12.47 10.90 10.35
C TRP A 126 -12.76 10.75 11.85
N MET A 127 -11.78 10.28 12.63
CA MET A 127 -11.94 10.10 14.07
C MET A 127 -12.22 11.42 14.79
N THR A 128 -11.57 12.51 14.38
CA THR A 128 -11.76 13.83 15.03
C THR A 128 -13.01 14.55 14.54
N GLN A 129 -13.28 14.56 13.23
CA GLN A 129 -14.34 15.39 12.63
C GLN A 129 -15.69 14.69 12.52
N VAL A 130 -15.72 13.35 12.52
CA VAL A 130 -16.95 12.56 12.44
C VAL A 130 -17.26 11.93 13.78
N ALA A 131 -16.32 11.22 14.41
CA ALA A 131 -16.55 10.54 15.69
C ALA A 131 -16.37 11.45 16.91
N GLY A 132 -15.88 12.69 16.74
CA GLY A 132 -15.75 13.68 17.82
C GLY A 132 -14.56 13.42 18.78
N TRP A 133 -13.57 12.63 18.35
CA TRP A 133 -12.41 12.30 19.18
C TRP A 133 -11.46 13.49 19.32
N THR A 134 -10.75 13.54 20.44
CA THR A 134 -9.61 14.44 20.63
C THR A 134 -8.43 14.02 19.77
N ALA A 135 -7.47 14.91 19.57
CA ALA A 135 -6.25 14.60 18.82
C ALA A 135 -5.44 13.44 19.44
N ALA A 136 -5.42 13.34 20.79
CA ALA A 136 -4.73 12.27 21.50
C ALA A 136 -5.42 10.91 21.32
N GLU A 137 -6.75 10.88 21.39
CA GLU A 137 -7.52 9.66 21.09
C GLU A 137 -7.35 9.22 19.65
N ALA A 138 -7.39 10.16 18.69
CA ALA A 138 -7.16 9.88 17.28
C ALA A 138 -5.74 9.32 17.02
N ALA A 139 -4.72 9.85 17.70
CA ALA A 139 -3.36 9.30 17.62
C ALA A 139 -3.29 7.85 18.15
N SER A 140 -4.01 7.55 19.23
CA SER A 140 -4.15 6.17 19.74
C SER A 140 -4.87 5.26 18.75
N GLY A 141 -5.91 5.78 18.09
CA GLY A 141 -6.62 5.08 17.04
C GLY A 141 -5.72 4.80 15.81
N LEU A 142 -4.92 5.76 15.38
CA LEU A 142 -3.94 5.58 14.30
C LEU A 142 -2.87 4.53 14.67
N PHE A 143 -2.44 4.52 15.93
CA PHE A 143 -1.53 3.48 16.42
C PHE A 143 -2.17 2.09 16.31
N LEU A 144 -3.43 1.93 16.75
CA LEU A 144 -4.18 0.68 16.61
C LEU A 144 -4.30 0.24 15.15
N ILE A 145 -4.63 1.15 14.24
CA ILE A 145 -4.72 0.87 12.80
C ILE A 145 -3.37 0.34 12.27
N ASN A 146 -2.27 1.02 12.58
CA ASN A 146 -0.94 0.61 12.12
C ASN A 146 -0.48 -0.71 12.74
N LEU A 147 -0.83 -0.97 14.01
CA LEU A 147 -0.57 -2.26 14.68
C LEU A 147 -1.37 -3.39 14.01
N ALA A 148 -2.65 -3.17 13.73
CA ALA A 148 -3.49 -4.14 13.02
C ALA A 148 -2.94 -4.44 11.61
N MET A 149 -2.48 -3.42 10.89
CA MET A 149 -1.86 -3.57 9.58
C MET A 149 -0.54 -4.36 9.66
N LEU A 150 0.31 -4.08 10.67
CA LEU A 150 1.55 -4.84 10.90
C LEU A 150 1.26 -6.34 11.08
N ILE A 151 0.30 -6.65 11.97
CA ILE A 151 -0.10 -8.03 12.24
C ILE A 151 -0.69 -8.68 10.97
N THR A 152 -1.49 -7.95 10.21
CA THR A 152 -2.11 -8.45 8.98
C THR A 152 -1.08 -8.73 7.89
N PHE A 153 -0.11 -7.85 7.67
CA PHE A 153 0.96 -8.11 6.70
C PHE A 153 1.87 -9.27 7.12
N TRP A 154 2.16 -9.39 8.42
CA TRP A 154 2.85 -10.57 8.94
C TRP A 154 2.05 -11.85 8.69
N ALA A 155 0.75 -11.84 8.97
CA ALA A 155 -0.14 -12.97 8.71
C ALA A 155 -0.20 -13.32 7.21
N TRP A 156 -0.26 -12.32 6.31
CA TRP A 156 -0.17 -12.54 4.86
C TRP A 156 1.13 -13.23 4.47
N GLY A 157 2.27 -12.82 5.04
CA GLY A 157 3.57 -13.45 4.80
C GLY A 157 3.59 -14.94 5.17
N MET A 158 2.89 -15.33 6.23
CA MET A 158 2.79 -16.72 6.68
C MET A 158 1.76 -17.56 5.89
N ILE A 159 0.62 -16.97 5.58
CA ILE A 159 -0.53 -17.67 5.00
C ILE A 159 -0.38 -17.85 3.48
N THR A 160 0.12 -16.83 2.77
CA THR A 160 0.18 -16.82 1.30
C THR A 160 0.92 -18.02 0.69
N PRO A 161 2.07 -18.49 1.22
CA PRO A 161 2.73 -19.67 0.68
C PRO A 161 1.89 -20.95 0.81
N GLY A 162 1.12 -21.06 1.90
CA GLY A 162 0.19 -22.19 2.14
C GLY A 162 -0.97 -22.18 1.16
N LEU A 163 -1.54 -21.01 0.89
CA LEU A 163 -2.63 -20.85 -0.08
C LEU A 163 -2.15 -21.12 -1.51
N ALA A 164 -0.96 -20.67 -1.88
CA ALA A 164 -0.36 -20.96 -3.17
C ALA A 164 -0.16 -22.46 -3.39
N ARG A 165 0.33 -23.20 -2.37
CA ARG A 165 0.45 -24.67 -2.43
C ARG A 165 -0.89 -25.37 -2.61
N ARG A 166 -2.00 -24.79 -2.11
CA ARG A 166 -3.36 -25.31 -2.31
C ARG A 166 -3.98 -24.90 -3.65
N GLY A 167 -3.21 -24.26 -4.54
CA GLY A 167 -3.67 -23.82 -5.86
C GLY A 167 -4.66 -22.66 -5.83
N ILE A 168 -4.70 -21.87 -4.75
CA ILE A 168 -5.55 -20.68 -4.67
C ILE A 168 -4.79 -19.49 -5.25
N PRO A 169 -5.18 -19.00 -6.44
CA PRO A 169 -4.51 -17.88 -7.06
C PRO A 169 -4.82 -16.57 -6.32
N VAL A 170 -3.88 -15.63 -6.39
CA VAL A 170 -3.98 -14.30 -5.76
C VAL A 170 -5.23 -13.56 -6.23
N GLU A 171 -5.58 -13.68 -7.51
CA GLU A 171 -6.75 -13.05 -8.09
C GLU A 171 -8.06 -13.49 -7.43
N ARG A 172 -8.14 -14.76 -6.99
CA ARG A 172 -9.30 -15.28 -6.26
C ARG A 172 -9.37 -14.70 -4.85
N LEU A 173 -8.22 -14.53 -4.19
CA LEU A 173 -8.16 -13.89 -2.87
C LEU A 173 -8.62 -12.43 -2.94
N ILE A 174 -8.17 -11.68 -3.95
CA ILE A 174 -8.61 -10.30 -4.20
C ILE A 174 -10.11 -10.27 -4.52
N ALA A 175 -10.58 -11.16 -5.41
CA ALA A 175 -11.98 -11.22 -5.84
C ALA A 175 -12.95 -11.41 -4.67
N TRP A 176 -12.62 -12.29 -3.72
CA TRP A 176 -13.50 -12.64 -2.60
C TRP A 176 -13.24 -11.81 -1.34
N GLY A 177 -12.01 -11.39 -1.13
CA GLY A 177 -11.62 -10.67 0.08
C GLY A 177 -11.91 -9.17 0.01
N LEU A 178 -11.65 -8.53 -1.12
CA LEU A 178 -11.84 -7.10 -1.25
C LEU A 178 -13.29 -6.62 -1.00
N PRO A 179 -14.36 -7.34 -1.37
CA PRO A 179 -15.74 -6.96 -1.04
C PRO A 179 -16.02 -6.81 0.46
N LEU A 180 -15.24 -7.43 1.35
CA LEU A 180 -15.37 -7.23 2.80
C LEU A 180 -15.15 -5.75 3.17
N SER A 181 -14.20 -5.09 2.51
CA SER A 181 -13.94 -3.67 2.74
C SER A 181 -15.12 -2.78 2.33
N PHE A 182 -15.89 -3.16 1.30
CA PHE A 182 -17.07 -2.43 0.87
C PHE A 182 -18.17 -2.45 1.94
N GLY A 183 -18.35 -3.60 2.60
CA GLY A 183 -19.28 -3.73 3.73
C GLY A 183 -18.85 -2.84 4.91
N VAL A 184 -17.55 -2.79 5.21
CA VAL A 184 -17.02 -1.93 6.27
C VAL A 184 -17.17 -0.45 5.91
N ILE A 185 -16.90 -0.04 4.66
CA ILE A 185 -17.14 1.33 4.19
C ILE A 185 -18.61 1.69 4.33
N GLY A 186 -19.52 0.81 3.88
CA GLY A 186 -20.96 1.03 4.00
C GLY A 186 -21.40 1.19 5.46
N ALA A 187 -20.88 0.38 6.36
CA ALA A 187 -21.16 0.48 7.79
C ALA A 187 -20.65 1.81 8.38
N LEU A 188 -19.42 2.22 8.08
CA LEU A 188 -18.85 3.49 8.52
C LEU A 188 -19.65 4.69 8.02
N VAL A 189 -20.04 4.68 6.74
CA VAL A 189 -20.87 5.72 6.13
C VAL A 189 -22.26 5.77 6.79
N TRP A 190 -22.88 4.61 7.01
CA TRP A 190 -24.19 4.52 7.63
C TRP A 190 -24.19 5.01 9.08
N MET A 191 -23.22 4.54 9.86
CA MET A 191 -23.11 4.91 11.29
C MET A 191 -22.70 6.38 11.46
N GLY A 192 -21.79 6.89 10.63
CA GLY A 192 -21.32 8.28 10.74
C GLY A 192 -20.86 8.63 12.17
N PRO A 193 -21.40 9.72 12.77
CA PRO A 193 -21.06 10.12 14.14
C PRO A 193 -21.43 9.08 15.21
N SER A 194 -22.43 8.23 14.95
CA SER A 194 -22.87 7.21 15.94
C SER A 194 -21.87 6.08 16.13
N VAL A 195 -20.82 6.01 15.28
CA VAL A 195 -19.71 5.06 15.47
C VAL A 195 -18.97 5.31 16.80
N GLY A 196 -18.92 6.55 17.29
CA GLY A 196 -18.39 6.93 18.60
C GLY A 196 -17.04 6.29 18.92
N ALA A 197 -16.95 5.60 20.05
CA ALA A 197 -15.74 4.89 20.48
C ALA A 197 -15.28 3.76 19.54
N GLY A 198 -16.14 3.27 18.65
CA GLY A 198 -15.83 2.26 17.65
C GLY A 198 -15.04 2.75 16.44
N ALA A 199 -14.80 4.07 16.31
CA ALA A 199 -14.22 4.67 15.10
C ALA A 199 -12.85 4.08 14.71
N ALA A 200 -11.95 3.90 15.67
CA ALA A 200 -10.62 3.31 15.40
C ALA A 200 -10.73 1.85 14.97
N VAL A 201 -11.61 1.08 15.59
CA VAL A 201 -11.86 -0.32 15.20
C VAL A 201 -12.45 -0.39 13.80
N GLY A 202 -13.43 0.45 13.47
CA GLY A 202 -14.02 0.53 12.14
C GLY A 202 -12.98 0.89 11.07
N MET A 203 -12.13 1.89 11.32
CA MET A 203 -11.04 2.25 10.42
C MET A 203 -9.96 1.16 10.31
N ALA A 204 -9.62 0.50 11.41
CA ALA A 204 -8.70 -0.64 11.39
C ALA A 204 -9.28 -1.79 10.55
N LEU A 205 -10.55 -2.13 10.73
CA LEU A 205 -11.23 -3.15 9.92
C LEU A 205 -11.26 -2.77 8.44
N LEU A 206 -11.51 -1.50 8.11
CA LEU A 206 -11.44 -1.03 6.74
C LEU A 206 -10.05 -1.25 6.14
N CYS A 207 -8.99 -0.83 6.83
CA CYS A 207 -7.62 -1.01 6.38
C CYS A 207 -7.27 -2.50 6.24
N VAL A 208 -7.55 -3.32 7.25
CA VAL A 208 -7.27 -4.76 7.28
C VAL A 208 -8.00 -5.50 6.15
N THR A 209 -9.30 -5.26 5.98
CA THR A 209 -10.08 -5.89 4.91
C THR A 209 -9.71 -5.40 3.52
N SER A 210 -9.11 -4.23 3.40
CA SER A 210 -8.55 -3.73 2.12
C SER A 210 -7.21 -4.36 1.77
N THR A 211 -6.48 -5.01 2.71
CA THR A 211 -5.13 -5.55 2.44
C THR A 211 -5.08 -6.63 1.38
N PHE A 212 -6.20 -7.28 1.05
CA PHE A 212 -6.25 -8.24 -0.07
C PHE A 212 -5.70 -7.64 -1.37
N VAL A 213 -5.87 -6.34 -1.59
CA VAL A 213 -5.36 -5.67 -2.79
C VAL A 213 -3.83 -5.55 -2.80
N ALA A 214 -3.16 -5.59 -1.65
CA ALA A 214 -1.70 -5.55 -1.58
C ALA A 214 -1.05 -6.78 -2.25
N LEU A 215 -1.79 -7.89 -2.35
CA LEU A 215 -1.35 -9.09 -3.06
C LEU A 215 -1.23 -8.88 -4.58
N ALA A 216 -1.86 -7.84 -5.13
CA ALA A 216 -1.78 -7.53 -6.56
C ALA A 216 -0.37 -7.13 -7.01
N GLN A 217 0.40 -6.45 -6.17
CA GLN A 217 1.74 -6.00 -6.51
C GLN A 217 2.70 -7.17 -6.80
N PRO A 218 2.88 -8.18 -5.92
CA PRO A 218 3.69 -9.34 -6.25
C PRO A 218 3.10 -10.16 -7.42
N ALA A 219 1.77 -10.24 -7.55
CA ALA A 219 1.14 -10.92 -8.68
C ALA A 219 1.49 -10.28 -10.03
N VAL A 220 1.51 -8.94 -10.10
CA VAL A 220 1.98 -8.21 -11.29
C VAL A 220 3.44 -8.53 -11.57
N GLY A 221 4.31 -8.54 -10.56
CA GLY A 221 5.73 -8.88 -10.76
C GLY A 221 5.94 -10.29 -11.31
N MET A 222 5.12 -11.26 -10.87
CA MET A 222 5.20 -12.66 -11.33
C MET A 222 4.56 -12.89 -12.70
N ALA A 223 3.68 -12.01 -13.16
CA ALA A 223 3.00 -12.15 -14.45
C ALA A 223 3.90 -11.83 -15.65
N PHE A 224 5.05 -11.23 -15.44
CA PHE A 224 6.01 -10.86 -16.49
C PHE A 224 7.29 -11.69 -16.39
N PRO A 225 8.00 -11.89 -17.53
CA PRO A 225 9.31 -12.54 -17.53
C PRO A 225 10.28 -11.85 -16.56
N SER A 226 11.29 -12.57 -16.08
CA SER A 226 12.20 -12.09 -15.02
C SER A 226 12.92 -10.78 -15.38
N HIS A 227 13.25 -10.57 -16.66
CA HIS A 227 13.90 -9.35 -17.14
C HIS A 227 12.96 -8.12 -17.14
N LEU A 228 11.64 -8.32 -17.29
CA LEU A 228 10.62 -7.26 -17.23
C LEU A 228 10.00 -7.08 -15.84
N ALA A 229 10.12 -8.05 -14.94
CA ALA A 229 9.45 -8.05 -13.65
C ALA A 229 9.76 -6.78 -12.81
N GLY A 230 11.02 -6.32 -12.81
CA GLY A 230 11.41 -5.10 -12.12
C GLY A 230 10.74 -3.85 -12.69
N ARG A 231 10.65 -3.75 -14.02
CA ARG A 231 9.97 -2.64 -14.72
C ARG A 231 8.46 -2.69 -14.49
N ALA A 232 7.85 -3.88 -14.53
CA ALA A 232 6.43 -4.07 -14.25
C ALA A 232 6.06 -3.65 -12.81
N LEU A 233 6.87 -4.05 -11.83
CA LEU A 233 6.72 -3.62 -10.45
C LEU A 233 6.88 -2.10 -10.28
N SER A 234 7.85 -1.48 -10.98
CA SER A 234 8.04 -0.03 -10.94
C SER A 234 6.86 0.72 -11.57
N ALA A 235 6.35 0.26 -12.71
CA ALA A 235 5.17 0.83 -13.36
C ALA A 235 3.92 0.67 -12.47
N TYR A 236 3.73 -0.49 -11.85
CA TYR A 236 2.59 -0.72 -10.96
C TYR A 236 2.69 0.11 -9.66
N ASN A 237 3.89 0.28 -9.14
CA ASN A 237 4.14 1.15 -8.00
C ASN A 237 3.81 2.62 -8.33
N LEU A 238 4.15 3.09 -9.54
CA LEU A 238 3.75 4.42 -10.01
C LEU A 238 2.23 4.56 -10.03
N VAL A 239 1.51 3.54 -10.51
CA VAL A 239 0.03 3.51 -10.50
C VAL A 239 -0.51 3.64 -9.06
N ILE A 240 0.06 2.90 -8.11
CA ILE A 240 -0.34 2.96 -6.69
C ILE A 240 -0.11 4.36 -6.12
N PHE A 241 1.08 4.95 -6.32
CA PHE A 241 1.40 6.28 -5.80
C PHE A 241 0.55 7.38 -6.43
N ALA A 242 0.30 7.29 -7.75
CA ALA A 242 -0.64 8.19 -8.41
C ALA A 242 -2.05 8.06 -7.81
N GLY A 243 -2.48 6.83 -7.50
CA GLY A 243 -3.73 6.55 -6.82
C GLY A 243 -3.79 7.15 -5.42
N ILE A 244 -2.72 7.01 -4.61
CA ILE A 244 -2.62 7.62 -3.29
C ILE A 244 -2.85 9.14 -3.40
N PHE A 245 -2.11 9.80 -4.29
CA PHE A 245 -2.21 11.25 -4.49
C PHE A 245 -3.63 11.66 -4.90
N VAL A 246 -4.18 11.02 -5.94
CA VAL A 246 -5.49 11.39 -6.49
C VAL A 246 -6.62 11.13 -5.48
N VAL A 247 -6.57 10.01 -4.74
CA VAL A 247 -7.60 9.70 -3.74
C VAL A 247 -7.48 10.62 -2.53
N GLN A 248 -6.26 10.91 -2.05
CA GLN A 248 -6.07 11.87 -0.95
C GLN A 248 -6.62 13.25 -1.29
N TRP A 249 -6.24 13.76 -2.46
CA TRP A 249 -6.69 15.05 -2.94
C TRP A 249 -8.19 15.07 -3.27
N GLY A 250 -8.68 14.00 -3.90
CA GLY A 250 -10.10 13.86 -4.27
C GLY A 250 -11.02 13.82 -3.06
N ILE A 251 -10.65 13.10 -1.99
CA ILE A 251 -11.42 13.12 -0.73
C ILE A 251 -11.47 14.55 -0.16
N GLY A 252 -10.35 15.27 -0.17
CA GLY A 252 -10.31 16.67 0.29
C GLY A 252 -11.26 17.55 -0.49
N LEU A 253 -11.20 17.49 -1.83
CA LEU A 253 -12.12 18.25 -2.71
C LEU A 253 -13.59 17.91 -2.46
N LEU A 254 -13.92 16.63 -2.25
CA LEU A 254 -15.30 16.21 -1.96
C LEU A 254 -15.79 16.72 -0.61
N VAL A 255 -14.92 16.74 0.42
CA VAL A 255 -15.25 17.30 1.74
C VAL A 255 -15.50 18.81 1.62
N ASP A 256 -14.62 19.54 0.92
CA ASP A 256 -14.75 20.99 0.75
C ASP A 256 -15.98 21.35 -0.10
N ALA A 257 -16.24 20.60 -1.17
CA ALA A 257 -17.46 20.78 -1.98
C ALA A 257 -18.72 20.50 -1.16
N GLY A 258 -18.76 19.44 -0.35
CA GLY A 258 -19.87 19.12 0.54
C GLY A 258 -20.16 20.25 1.53
N ARG A 259 -19.11 20.81 2.15
CA ARG A 259 -19.23 21.99 3.03
C ARG A 259 -19.74 23.22 2.26
N GLY A 260 -19.24 23.45 1.05
CA GLY A 260 -19.70 24.54 0.19
C GLY A 260 -21.17 24.43 -0.21
N LEU A 261 -21.71 23.20 -0.27
CA LEU A 261 -23.13 22.92 -0.49
C LEU A 261 -23.98 22.96 0.79
N GLY A 262 -23.41 23.32 1.94
CA GLY A 262 -24.11 23.45 3.21
C GLY A 262 -24.27 22.15 4.02
N LEU A 263 -23.57 21.07 3.65
CA LEU A 263 -23.58 19.85 4.43
C LEU A 263 -22.85 20.08 5.77
N ALA A 264 -23.36 19.44 6.82
CA ALA A 264 -22.63 19.38 8.10
C ALA A 264 -21.28 18.69 7.89
N ASN A 265 -20.28 19.06 8.71
CA ASN A 265 -18.91 18.56 8.56
C ASN A 265 -18.86 17.02 8.48
N ALA A 266 -19.51 16.32 9.41
CA ALA A 266 -19.57 14.86 9.41
C ALA A 266 -20.20 14.29 8.14
N GLN A 267 -21.28 14.91 7.63
CA GLN A 267 -21.94 14.49 6.40
C GLN A 267 -21.02 14.64 5.17
N ALA A 268 -20.24 15.73 5.08
CA ALA A 268 -19.27 15.93 4.01
C ALA A 268 -18.22 14.80 3.98
N TYR A 269 -17.71 14.38 5.15
CA TYR A 269 -16.81 13.24 5.27
C TYR A 269 -17.49 11.91 4.89
N GLN A 270 -18.74 11.69 5.30
CA GLN A 270 -19.51 10.48 4.93
C GLN A 270 -19.69 10.38 3.41
N VAL A 271 -20.05 11.49 2.75
CA VAL A 271 -20.18 11.55 1.29
C VAL A 271 -18.85 11.26 0.60
N ALA A 272 -17.75 11.86 1.06
CA ALA A 272 -16.43 11.61 0.51
C ALA A 272 -15.99 10.14 0.67
N LEU A 273 -16.25 9.52 1.82
CA LEU A 273 -15.97 8.10 2.06
C LEU A 273 -16.87 7.19 1.19
N ALA A 274 -18.14 7.56 1.00
CA ALA A 274 -19.05 6.84 0.12
C ALA A 274 -18.58 6.90 -1.35
N CYS A 275 -18.14 8.05 -1.84
CA CYS A 275 -17.58 8.21 -3.18
C CYS A 275 -16.30 7.34 -3.34
N PHE A 276 -15.43 7.32 -2.34
CA PHE A 276 -14.29 6.40 -2.35
C PHE A 276 -14.73 4.94 -2.41
N GLY A 277 -15.74 4.55 -1.63
CA GLY A 277 -16.32 3.20 -1.66
C GLY A 277 -16.83 2.84 -3.05
N LEU A 278 -17.56 3.74 -3.71
CA LEU A 278 -18.09 3.53 -5.06
C LEU A 278 -16.96 3.37 -6.10
N THR A 279 -15.91 4.18 -6.05
CA THR A 279 -14.76 4.02 -6.95
C THR A 279 -14.01 2.70 -6.70
N SER A 280 -13.92 2.24 -5.45
CA SER A 280 -13.34 0.95 -5.09
C SER A 280 -14.18 -0.22 -5.61
N VAL A 281 -15.52 -0.15 -5.49
CA VAL A 281 -16.44 -1.14 -6.07
C VAL A 281 -16.32 -1.17 -7.58
N ALA A 282 -16.30 -0.01 -8.24
CA ALA A 282 -16.16 0.10 -9.70
C ALA A 282 -14.82 -0.52 -10.17
N SER A 283 -13.72 -0.26 -9.46
CA SER A 283 -12.42 -0.85 -9.76
C SER A 283 -12.40 -2.36 -9.61
N TRP A 284 -13.05 -2.89 -8.58
CA TRP A 284 -13.22 -4.32 -8.36
C TRP A 284 -14.10 -4.96 -9.43
N ALA A 285 -15.22 -4.33 -9.80
CA ALA A 285 -16.09 -4.81 -10.87
C ALA A 285 -15.34 -4.87 -12.21
N PHE A 286 -14.55 -3.87 -12.55
CA PHE A 286 -13.68 -3.90 -13.71
C PHE A 286 -12.69 -5.05 -13.67
N PHE A 287 -12.04 -5.28 -12.52
CA PHE A 287 -11.14 -6.41 -12.32
C PHE A 287 -11.83 -7.76 -12.53
N MET A 288 -13.09 -7.91 -12.08
CA MET A 288 -13.87 -9.13 -12.23
C MET A 288 -14.30 -9.38 -13.68
N LEU A 289 -14.72 -8.33 -14.39
CA LEU A 289 -15.24 -8.43 -15.75
C LEU A 289 -14.12 -8.67 -16.77
N LYS A 290 -12.95 -8.06 -16.59
CA LYS A 290 -11.83 -8.18 -17.50
C LYS A 290 -11.00 -9.44 -17.20
N LYS A 291 -11.50 -10.61 -17.61
CA LYS A 291 -10.72 -11.86 -17.53
C LYS A 291 -9.49 -11.77 -18.42
N PRO A 292 -8.29 -12.18 -17.96
CA PRO A 292 -7.14 -12.29 -18.87
C PRO A 292 -7.47 -13.35 -19.92
N ALA A 293 -7.09 -13.08 -21.18
CA ALA A 293 -7.05 -14.14 -22.18
C ALA A 293 -6.16 -15.27 -21.64
N GLN A 294 -6.68 -16.48 -21.54
CA GLN A 294 -5.87 -17.63 -21.15
C GLN A 294 -4.69 -17.70 -22.13
N ARG A 295 -3.46 -17.56 -21.59
CA ARG A 295 -2.28 -17.98 -22.37
C ARG A 295 -2.45 -19.48 -22.59
N ARG A 296 -2.81 -19.84 -23.84
CA ARG A 296 -2.62 -21.19 -24.36
C ARG A 296 -1.13 -21.48 -24.52
#